data_185208bb4206ef15c583af74aa955c82
#
_entry.id   185208bb4206ef15c583af74aa955c82
#
_cell.length_a   1.000
_cell.length_b   1.000
_cell.length_c   1.000
_cell.angle_alpha   90.00
_cell.angle_beta   90.00
_cell.angle_gamma   90.00
#
_symmetry.space_group_name_H-M   'P 1'
#
loop_
_entity.id
_entity.type
_entity.pdbx_description
1 polymer ?
#
loop_
_entity_poly.entity_id
_entity_poly.type
_entity_poly.pdbx_seq_one_letter_code
_entity_poly.pdbx_strand_id
1 'polypeptide(L)'
;MDSEGMRSFFAEQKCKLIVDATHPYAAIVTENIKQAVYAFNEACAVTDNQADSSISDNIEYVRLKRDTDISADYDNIRYFEDNEACAKALNNTDGNILLTTGSKELSVYCKTSDVRERLYVRVLPGLESISLCMHNDITGKHILALQGPFSTQLNEALIDQYDIRCLVTKKSGAAGGFIEKIAAAKNKNIPVYIVGQSVQDDGMSFEAVCEYIDSKYNKLHIMLAGIGMGNDACMTKAVSDAIESADIILGASRMIEKYSAKIDKKPYYLAEQIIPYLYEICADTEKISNVLILFSGDTGFYSGSRKLYLAIKNEISEGKLNADVSILPGISSVSYMAAAVGETYSDAYICSIHGVKLSNITSRISHHAKTFMLMSGVKDVNMLGHLLSSDERYGLQKCSVTVGYQLSYPDENISVLSPQECTKLKRDGLYICMIKNP
;
A
#
# COMPACT_ATOMS: atom_id res chain seq x y z
N MET A 1 -8.20 -19.62 -19.68
CA MET A 1 -8.38 -20.05 -18.28
C MET A 1 -9.83 -19.76 -17.91
N ASP A 2 -10.53 -20.71 -17.34
CA ASP A 2 -11.89 -20.53 -16.82
C ASP A 2 -11.86 -19.92 -15.40
N SER A 3 -13.02 -19.66 -14.81
CA SER A 3 -13.13 -19.01 -13.50
C SER A 3 -12.53 -19.86 -12.37
N GLU A 4 -12.59 -21.20 -12.44
CA GLU A 4 -12.05 -22.08 -11.43
C GLU A 4 -10.51 -22.13 -11.46
N GLY A 5 -9.92 -22.17 -12.66
CA GLY A 5 -8.48 -22.07 -12.85
C GLY A 5 -7.93 -20.71 -12.40
N MET A 6 -8.66 -19.61 -12.63
CA MET A 6 -8.31 -18.29 -12.14
C MET A 6 -8.36 -18.21 -10.62
N ARG A 7 -9.39 -18.74 -9.98
CA ARG A 7 -9.53 -18.79 -8.52
C ARG A 7 -8.35 -19.53 -7.88
N SER A 8 -7.98 -20.69 -8.43
CA SER A 8 -6.84 -21.47 -7.95
C SER A 8 -5.52 -20.71 -8.08
N PHE A 9 -5.31 -20.04 -9.21
CA PHE A 9 -4.14 -19.19 -9.45
C PHE A 9 -4.06 -18.02 -8.46
N PHE A 10 -5.19 -17.33 -8.21
CA PHE A 10 -5.22 -16.20 -7.26
C PHE A 10 -4.88 -16.66 -5.84
N ALA A 11 -5.34 -17.84 -5.43
CA ALA A 11 -5.00 -18.44 -4.14
C ALA A 11 -3.51 -18.79 -4.05
N GLU A 12 -2.96 -19.45 -5.08
CA GLU A 12 -1.54 -19.83 -5.13
C GLU A 12 -0.61 -18.61 -5.07
N GLN A 13 -0.94 -17.55 -5.81
CA GLN A 13 -0.16 -16.32 -5.85
C GLN A 13 -0.45 -15.37 -4.67
N LYS A 14 -1.37 -15.72 -3.78
CA LYS A 14 -1.80 -14.88 -2.63
C LYS A 14 -2.17 -13.46 -3.06
N CYS A 15 -2.92 -13.34 -4.15
CA CYS A 15 -3.33 -12.05 -4.69
C CYS A 15 -4.20 -11.28 -3.68
N LYS A 16 -3.93 -9.99 -3.51
CA LYS A 16 -4.77 -9.07 -2.72
C LYS A 16 -5.59 -8.13 -3.61
N LEU A 17 -5.12 -7.88 -4.82
CA LEU A 17 -5.77 -7.03 -5.81
C LEU A 17 -5.68 -7.67 -7.19
N ILE A 18 -6.77 -7.65 -7.93
CA ILE A 18 -6.82 -8.00 -9.35
C ILE A 18 -7.18 -6.74 -10.14
N VAL A 19 -6.26 -6.28 -10.98
CA VAL A 19 -6.52 -5.21 -11.95
C VAL A 19 -6.87 -5.84 -13.30
N ASP A 20 -8.13 -5.77 -13.67
CA ASP A 20 -8.60 -6.26 -14.96
C ASP A 20 -8.37 -5.21 -16.05
N ALA A 21 -7.30 -5.40 -16.80
CA ALA A 21 -6.93 -4.58 -17.96
C ALA A 21 -7.28 -5.25 -19.30
N THR A 22 -8.22 -6.21 -19.32
CA THR A 22 -8.64 -6.88 -20.54
C THR A 22 -9.33 -5.92 -21.51
N HIS A 23 -9.33 -6.27 -22.79
CA HIS A 23 -9.99 -5.46 -23.81
C HIS A 23 -11.51 -5.36 -23.51
N PRO A 24 -12.20 -4.22 -23.74
CA PRO A 24 -13.64 -4.08 -23.48
C PRO A 24 -14.53 -5.14 -24.14
N TYR A 25 -14.09 -5.68 -25.28
CA TYR A 25 -14.81 -6.78 -25.96
C TYR A 25 -14.47 -8.18 -25.45
N ALA A 26 -13.60 -8.31 -24.46
CA ALA A 26 -13.27 -9.60 -23.83
C ALA A 26 -14.25 -9.94 -22.69
N ALA A 27 -15.53 -9.73 -22.88
CA ALA A 27 -16.58 -9.86 -21.86
C ALA A 27 -16.54 -11.21 -21.11
N ILE A 28 -16.27 -12.31 -21.79
CA ILE A 28 -16.17 -13.65 -21.19
C ILE A 28 -15.01 -13.72 -20.18
N VAL A 29 -13.85 -13.14 -20.53
CA VAL A 29 -12.67 -13.16 -19.66
C VAL A 29 -12.90 -12.27 -18.44
N THR A 30 -13.45 -11.07 -18.62
CA THR A 30 -13.83 -10.16 -17.54
C THR A 30 -14.83 -10.84 -16.58
N GLU A 31 -15.83 -11.51 -17.12
CA GLU A 31 -16.82 -12.23 -16.31
C GLU A 31 -16.19 -13.38 -15.53
N ASN A 32 -15.32 -14.17 -16.15
CA ASN A 32 -14.58 -15.23 -15.47
C ASN A 32 -13.70 -14.70 -14.32
N ILE A 33 -13.04 -13.53 -14.52
CA ILE A 33 -12.24 -12.88 -13.46
C ILE A 33 -13.14 -12.50 -12.29
N LYS A 34 -14.27 -11.82 -12.54
CA LYS A 34 -15.21 -11.41 -11.51
C LYS A 34 -15.76 -12.60 -10.72
N GLN A 35 -16.17 -13.66 -11.40
CA GLN A 35 -16.65 -14.89 -10.78
C GLN A 35 -15.56 -15.58 -9.94
N ALA A 36 -14.31 -15.59 -10.41
CA ALA A 36 -13.19 -16.16 -9.66
C ALA A 36 -12.91 -15.39 -8.36
N VAL A 37 -12.91 -14.05 -8.43
CA VAL A 37 -12.74 -13.19 -7.24
C VAL A 37 -13.90 -13.37 -6.27
N TYR A 38 -15.14 -13.37 -6.74
CA TYR A 38 -16.32 -13.58 -5.92
C TYR A 38 -16.29 -14.94 -5.19
N ALA A 39 -16.04 -16.03 -5.92
CA ALA A 39 -15.97 -17.37 -5.36
C ALA A 39 -14.79 -17.56 -4.37
N PHE A 40 -13.69 -16.83 -4.55
CA PHE A 40 -12.58 -16.80 -3.60
C PHE A 40 -13.02 -16.12 -2.29
N ASN A 41 -13.61 -14.95 -2.39
CA ASN A 41 -14.05 -14.15 -1.22
C ASN A 41 -15.15 -14.86 -0.43
N GLU A 42 -16.11 -15.53 -1.08
CA GLU A 42 -17.11 -16.36 -0.39
C GLU A 42 -16.47 -17.52 0.38
N ALA A 43 -15.45 -18.16 -0.18
CA ALA A 43 -14.75 -19.23 0.51
C ALA A 43 -14.00 -18.73 1.75
N CYS A 44 -13.40 -17.53 1.69
CA CYS A 44 -12.74 -16.89 2.84
C CYS A 44 -13.77 -16.54 3.94
N ALA A 45 -14.92 -15.98 3.59
CA ALA A 45 -15.96 -15.60 4.55
C ALA A 45 -16.52 -16.78 5.36
N VAL A 46 -16.52 -17.99 4.80
CA VAL A 46 -16.96 -19.20 5.49
C VAL A 46 -15.93 -19.69 6.51
N THR A 47 -14.66 -19.42 6.30
CA THR A 47 -13.56 -19.83 7.20
C THR A 47 -13.31 -18.84 8.33
N ASP A 48 -13.62 -17.56 8.17
CA ASP A 48 -13.39 -16.49 9.16
C ASP A 48 -14.32 -16.55 10.39
N ASN A 49 -15.35 -17.38 10.40
CA ASN A 49 -16.21 -17.56 11.58
C ASN A 49 -15.52 -18.28 12.76
N GLN A 50 -14.21 -18.55 12.70
CA GLN A 50 -13.46 -19.26 13.75
C GLN A 50 -12.11 -18.60 14.17
N ALA A 51 -11.73 -17.45 13.62
CA ALA A 51 -10.46 -16.80 13.99
C ALA A 51 -10.61 -15.27 14.11
N ASP A 52 -10.17 -14.76 15.25
CA ASP A 52 -10.06 -13.33 15.58
C ASP A 52 -8.89 -12.70 14.78
N SER A 53 -9.08 -12.48 13.48
CA SER A 53 -8.06 -11.84 12.64
C SER A 53 -8.61 -10.60 11.94
N SER A 54 -8.03 -9.47 12.27
CA SER A 54 -8.34 -8.12 11.76
C SER A 54 -7.88 -7.86 10.32
N ILE A 55 -7.52 -8.87 9.54
CA ILE A 55 -7.08 -8.76 8.15
C ILE A 55 -7.99 -9.65 7.30
N SER A 56 -8.89 -9.03 6.55
CA SER A 56 -9.67 -9.71 5.52
C SER A 56 -8.73 -10.23 4.43
N ASP A 57 -8.71 -11.54 4.23
CA ASP A 57 -7.99 -12.19 3.12
C ASP A 57 -8.70 -12.05 1.76
N ASN A 58 -9.68 -11.16 1.67
CA ASN A 58 -10.45 -10.91 0.46
C ASN A 58 -9.58 -10.29 -0.65
N ILE A 59 -9.84 -10.74 -1.86
CA ILE A 59 -9.26 -10.16 -3.08
C ILE A 59 -10.14 -9.01 -3.54
N GLU A 60 -9.52 -7.89 -3.85
CA GLU A 60 -10.19 -6.75 -4.47
C GLU A 60 -10.15 -6.83 -5.98
N TYR A 61 -11.20 -6.35 -6.62
CA TYR A 61 -11.29 -6.26 -8.08
C TYR A 61 -11.40 -4.81 -8.53
N VAL A 62 -10.51 -4.42 -9.44
CA VAL A 62 -10.54 -3.10 -10.09
C VAL A 62 -10.53 -3.29 -11.59
N ARG A 63 -11.44 -2.63 -12.29
CA ARG A 63 -11.45 -2.57 -13.75
C ARG A 63 -10.67 -1.35 -14.22
N LEU A 64 -9.65 -1.57 -15.05
CA LEU A 64 -8.94 -0.49 -15.75
C LEU A 64 -9.70 -0.13 -17.03
N LYS A 65 -10.19 1.10 -17.10
CA LYS A 65 -10.78 1.65 -18.32
C LYS A 65 -9.69 1.85 -19.37
N ARG A 66 -9.88 1.26 -20.55
CA ARG A 66 -9.02 1.54 -21.69
C ARG A 66 -9.61 2.68 -22.50
N ASP A 67 -8.79 3.69 -22.82
CA ASP A 67 -9.16 4.72 -23.78
C ASP A 67 -9.36 4.08 -25.16
N THR A 68 -10.63 3.87 -25.50
CA THR A 68 -11.06 3.40 -26.82
C THR A 68 -11.47 4.54 -27.73
N ASP A 69 -11.44 5.76 -27.22
CA ASP A 69 -11.80 6.95 -28.00
C ASP A 69 -10.64 7.41 -28.89
N ILE A 70 -10.38 6.60 -29.93
CA ILE A 70 -9.68 7.10 -31.10
C ILE A 70 -10.74 7.83 -31.94
N SER A 71 -10.85 9.14 -31.76
CA SER A 71 -11.63 9.97 -32.65
C SER A 71 -11.03 9.89 -34.04
N ALA A 72 -11.70 9.17 -34.95
CA ALA A 72 -11.29 9.16 -36.33
C ALA A 72 -11.79 10.49 -36.97
N ASP A 73 -10.86 11.38 -37.29
CA ASP A 73 -11.13 12.62 -38.03
C ASP A 73 -11.41 12.27 -39.51
N TYR A 74 -12.57 11.63 -39.75
CA TYR A 74 -13.05 11.25 -41.08
C TYR A 74 -14.58 11.24 -41.13
N ASP A 75 -15.17 12.11 -41.95
CA ASP A 75 -16.62 12.32 -42.03
C ASP A 75 -17.40 11.13 -42.66
N ASN A 76 -16.75 10.28 -43.42
CA ASN A 76 -17.40 9.14 -44.09
C ASN A 76 -17.35 7.85 -43.26
N ILE A 77 -17.65 7.97 -41.96
CA ILE A 77 -17.74 6.84 -41.05
C ILE A 77 -19.19 6.62 -40.62
N ARG A 78 -19.60 5.34 -40.59
CA ARG A 78 -20.88 4.93 -40.02
C ARG A 78 -20.66 3.90 -38.92
N TYR A 79 -21.32 4.08 -37.79
CA TYR A 79 -21.27 3.19 -36.64
C TYR A 79 -22.50 2.28 -36.63
N PHE A 80 -22.30 1.02 -36.31
CA PHE A 80 -23.34 0.00 -36.18
C PHE A 80 -23.24 -0.68 -34.82
N GLU A 81 -24.38 -0.94 -34.23
CA GLU A 81 -24.47 -1.58 -32.91
C GLU A 81 -23.86 -3.00 -32.93
N ASP A 82 -24.17 -3.76 -33.97
CA ASP A 82 -23.74 -5.14 -34.16
C ASP A 82 -23.45 -5.49 -35.63
N ASN A 83 -22.98 -6.72 -35.84
CA ASN A 83 -22.69 -7.23 -37.18
C ASN A 83 -23.94 -7.38 -38.04
N GLU A 84 -25.13 -7.63 -37.44
CA GLU A 84 -26.38 -7.78 -38.22
C GLU A 84 -26.87 -6.44 -38.80
N ALA A 85 -26.82 -5.39 -37.99
CA ALA A 85 -27.13 -4.03 -38.43
C ALA A 85 -26.19 -3.56 -39.55
N CYS A 86 -24.88 -3.85 -39.39
CA CYS A 86 -23.88 -3.55 -40.42
C CYS A 86 -24.14 -4.34 -41.69
N ALA A 87 -24.35 -5.66 -41.63
CA ALA A 87 -24.64 -6.50 -42.77
C ALA A 87 -25.89 -6.06 -43.55
N LYS A 88 -26.96 -5.68 -42.85
CA LYS A 88 -28.16 -5.10 -43.45
C LYS A 88 -27.87 -3.82 -44.23
N ALA A 89 -27.02 -2.94 -43.69
CA ALA A 89 -26.64 -1.68 -44.34
C ALA A 89 -25.82 -1.91 -45.61
N LEU A 90 -25.01 -2.99 -45.67
CA LEU A 90 -24.22 -3.35 -46.84
C LEU A 90 -25.06 -3.75 -48.04
N ASN A 91 -26.30 -4.21 -47.86
CA ASN A 91 -27.22 -4.48 -49.00
C ASN A 91 -27.55 -3.23 -49.83
N ASN A 92 -27.37 -2.06 -49.26
CA ASN A 92 -27.62 -0.78 -49.92
C ASN A 92 -26.33 -0.10 -50.39
N THR A 93 -25.23 -0.84 -50.53
CA THR A 93 -23.94 -0.35 -51.03
C THR A 93 -23.55 -1.05 -52.32
N ASP A 94 -22.78 -0.36 -53.16
CA ASP A 94 -22.24 -0.92 -54.37
C ASP A 94 -20.75 -1.18 -54.26
N GLY A 95 -20.21 -2.09 -55.12
CA GLY A 95 -18.79 -2.40 -55.20
C GLY A 95 -18.27 -3.35 -54.10
N ASN A 96 -16.98 -3.66 -54.16
CA ASN A 96 -16.36 -4.63 -53.28
C ASN A 96 -16.17 -4.12 -51.84
N ILE A 97 -16.26 -5.03 -50.90
CA ILE A 97 -16.24 -4.78 -49.47
C ILE A 97 -15.02 -5.45 -48.84
N LEU A 98 -14.16 -4.71 -48.15
CA LEU A 98 -13.09 -5.27 -47.33
C LEU A 98 -13.58 -5.50 -45.90
N LEU A 99 -13.85 -6.77 -45.57
CA LEU A 99 -14.29 -7.17 -44.23
C LEU A 99 -13.09 -7.52 -43.35
N THR A 100 -12.85 -6.74 -42.26
CA THR A 100 -11.72 -6.93 -41.36
C THR A 100 -12.15 -7.26 -39.94
N THR A 101 -13.38 -7.80 -39.77
CA THR A 101 -13.93 -8.21 -38.46
C THR A 101 -13.48 -9.60 -38.00
N GLY A 102 -12.77 -10.34 -38.85
CA GLY A 102 -12.34 -11.72 -38.66
C GLY A 102 -13.37 -12.74 -39.15
N SER A 103 -13.08 -14.05 -38.96
CA SER A 103 -13.87 -15.15 -39.52
C SER A 103 -15.07 -15.58 -38.68
N LYS A 104 -15.09 -15.33 -37.38
CA LYS A 104 -16.10 -15.85 -36.44
C LYS A 104 -17.53 -15.35 -36.73
N GLU A 105 -17.66 -14.10 -37.13
CA GLU A 105 -18.95 -13.46 -37.43
C GLU A 105 -19.28 -13.43 -38.92
N LEU A 106 -18.51 -14.13 -39.75
CA LEU A 106 -18.63 -14.07 -41.21
C LEU A 106 -19.99 -14.53 -41.73
N SER A 107 -20.60 -15.53 -41.10
CA SER A 107 -21.93 -16.05 -41.46
C SER A 107 -23.03 -14.99 -41.49
N VAL A 108 -22.91 -13.94 -40.66
CA VAL A 108 -23.88 -12.83 -40.62
C VAL A 108 -23.86 -12.04 -41.91
N TYR A 109 -22.67 -11.80 -42.47
CA TYR A 109 -22.47 -11.03 -43.72
C TYR A 109 -22.76 -11.85 -44.99
N CYS A 110 -22.76 -13.17 -44.88
CA CYS A 110 -22.99 -14.08 -46.02
C CYS A 110 -24.46 -14.47 -46.20
N LYS A 111 -25.38 -13.93 -45.41
CA LYS A 111 -26.82 -14.24 -45.49
C LYS A 111 -27.44 -13.87 -46.85
N THR A 112 -26.97 -12.84 -47.53
CA THR A 112 -27.38 -12.41 -48.85
C THR A 112 -26.29 -12.71 -49.86
N SER A 113 -26.67 -13.34 -51.01
CA SER A 113 -25.72 -13.69 -52.08
C SER A 113 -25.02 -12.49 -52.67
N ASP A 114 -25.73 -11.38 -52.88
CA ASP A 114 -25.18 -10.14 -53.42
C ASP A 114 -24.05 -9.57 -52.57
N VAL A 115 -24.20 -9.48 -51.25
CA VAL A 115 -23.15 -9.03 -50.35
C VAL A 115 -22.00 -10.03 -50.32
N ARG A 116 -22.28 -11.35 -50.24
CA ARG A 116 -21.30 -12.41 -50.17
C ARG A 116 -20.34 -12.39 -51.34
N GLU A 117 -20.83 -12.20 -52.56
CA GLU A 117 -20.02 -12.19 -53.78
C GLU A 117 -19.06 -11.00 -53.86
N ARG A 118 -19.36 -9.91 -53.15
CA ARG A 118 -18.56 -8.68 -53.07
C ARG A 118 -17.56 -8.66 -51.93
N LEU A 119 -17.62 -9.64 -51.00
CA LEU A 119 -16.75 -9.66 -49.81
C LEU A 119 -15.31 -10.07 -50.16
N TYR A 120 -14.36 -9.30 -49.66
CA TYR A 120 -12.95 -9.68 -49.51
C TYR A 120 -12.68 -9.74 -48.02
N VAL A 121 -12.43 -10.94 -47.49
CA VAL A 121 -12.41 -11.21 -46.06
C VAL A 121 -11.00 -11.35 -45.57
N ARG A 122 -10.56 -10.44 -44.70
CA ARG A 122 -9.24 -10.51 -44.08
C ARG A 122 -9.31 -11.29 -42.79
N VAL A 123 -8.57 -12.40 -42.75
CA VAL A 123 -8.52 -13.34 -41.62
C VAL A 123 -7.08 -13.68 -41.25
N LEU A 124 -6.88 -14.25 -40.07
CA LEU A 124 -5.58 -14.82 -39.70
C LEU A 124 -5.26 -16.05 -40.60
N PRO A 125 -3.97 -16.30 -40.92
CA PRO A 125 -3.54 -17.40 -41.78
C PRO A 125 -3.56 -18.76 -41.05
N GLY A 126 -4.67 -19.08 -40.37
CA GLY A 126 -4.89 -20.33 -39.65
C GLY A 126 -5.96 -21.19 -40.33
N LEU A 127 -5.82 -22.51 -40.24
CA LEU A 127 -6.75 -23.46 -40.84
C LEU A 127 -8.20 -23.23 -40.42
N GLU A 128 -8.44 -22.93 -39.14
CA GLU A 128 -9.76 -22.63 -38.60
C GLU A 128 -10.40 -21.44 -39.32
N SER A 129 -9.67 -20.33 -39.43
CA SER A 129 -10.15 -19.11 -40.09
C SER A 129 -10.46 -19.31 -41.56
N ILE A 130 -9.61 -20.05 -42.26
CA ILE A 130 -9.81 -20.38 -43.70
C ILE A 130 -10.99 -21.32 -43.85
N SER A 131 -11.12 -22.33 -42.99
CA SER A 131 -12.26 -23.25 -42.99
C SER A 131 -13.60 -22.55 -42.80
N LEU A 132 -13.64 -21.56 -41.85
CA LEU A 132 -14.84 -20.73 -41.64
C LEU A 132 -15.20 -19.90 -42.89
N CYS A 133 -14.20 -19.39 -43.62
CA CYS A 133 -14.44 -18.71 -44.89
C CYS A 133 -15.08 -19.67 -45.91
N MET A 134 -14.51 -20.86 -46.09
CA MET A 134 -14.99 -21.86 -47.05
C MET A 134 -16.41 -22.36 -46.69
N HIS A 135 -16.72 -22.55 -45.41
CA HIS A 135 -18.06 -22.90 -44.94
C HIS A 135 -19.13 -21.84 -45.25
N ASN A 136 -18.71 -20.60 -45.46
CA ASN A 136 -19.59 -19.48 -45.85
C ASN A 136 -19.51 -19.14 -47.32
N ASP A 137 -19.04 -20.07 -48.15
CA ASP A 137 -18.88 -19.95 -49.62
C ASP A 137 -17.94 -18.82 -50.08
N ILE A 138 -17.03 -18.37 -49.18
CA ILE A 138 -15.96 -17.44 -49.54
C ILE A 138 -14.74 -18.26 -49.94
N THR A 139 -14.26 -18.09 -51.16
CA THR A 139 -13.18 -18.92 -51.74
C THR A 139 -12.19 -18.08 -52.56
N GLY A 140 -11.04 -18.66 -52.84
CA GLY A 140 -10.03 -18.11 -53.76
C GLY A 140 -9.54 -16.70 -53.33
N LYS A 141 -9.57 -15.78 -54.30
CA LYS A 141 -9.09 -14.39 -54.14
C LYS A 141 -9.86 -13.57 -53.10
N HIS A 142 -11.02 -14.04 -52.66
CA HIS A 142 -11.85 -13.39 -51.66
C HIS A 142 -11.39 -13.65 -50.24
N ILE A 143 -10.44 -14.59 -50.00
CA ILE A 143 -9.81 -14.87 -48.74
C ILE A 143 -8.45 -14.18 -48.66
N LEU A 144 -8.29 -13.19 -47.81
CA LEU A 144 -7.04 -12.49 -47.54
C LEU A 144 -6.46 -12.98 -46.20
N ALA A 145 -5.76 -14.12 -46.24
CA ALA A 145 -5.17 -14.76 -45.09
C ALA A 145 -3.84 -14.07 -44.71
N LEU A 146 -3.90 -13.04 -43.85
CA LEU A 146 -2.78 -12.18 -43.53
C LEU A 146 -2.71 -11.95 -42.00
N GLN A 147 -1.48 -11.83 -41.47
CA GLN A 147 -1.21 -11.50 -40.05
C GLN A 147 -0.66 -10.09 -39.93
N GLY A 148 -1.31 -9.27 -39.06
CA GLY A 148 -0.87 -7.90 -38.78
C GLY A 148 0.43 -7.82 -37.94
N PRO A 149 0.94 -6.61 -37.68
CA PRO A 149 0.28 -5.30 -37.91
C PRO A 149 0.31 -4.86 -39.37
N PHE A 150 -0.66 -4.05 -39.77
CA PHE A 150 -0.82 -3.57 -41.17
C PHE A 150 -0.59 -2.06 -41.22
N SER A 151 0.37 -1.61 -42.06
CA SER A 151 0.57 -0.18 -42.31
C SER A 151 -0.58 0.44 -43.11
N THR A 152 -0.69 1.76 -43.12
CA THR A 152 -1.61 2.51 -43.98
C THR A 152 -1.41 2.14 -45.45
N GLN A 153 -0.15 2.10 -45.93
CA GLN A 153 0.21 1.78 -47.32
C GLN A 153 -0.27 0.37 -47.75
N LEU A 154 -0.14 -0.63 -46.84
CA LEU A 154 -0.63 -1.97 -47.15
C LEU A 154 -2.16 -2.01 -47.22
N ASN A 155 -2.85 -1.30 -46.34
CA ASN A 155 -4.30 -1.18 -46.40
C ASN A 155 -4.73 -0.46 -47.69
N GLU A 156 -4.06 0.59 -48.15
CA GLU A 156 -4.30 1.30 -49.40
C GLU A 156 -4.07 0.37 -50.61
N ALA A 157 -2.96 -0.40 -50.59
CA ALA A 157 -2.67 -1.36 -51.66
C ALA A 157 -3.75 -2.43 -51.81
N LEU A 158 -4.30 -2.93 -50.68
CA LEU A 158 -5.42 -3.89 -50.70
C LEU A 158 -6.71 -3.26 -51.24
N ILE A 159 -6.99 -2.00 -50.87
CA ILE A 159 -8.14 -1.24 -51.37
C ILE A 159 -8.05 -1.09 -52.91
N ASP A 160 -6.91 -0.68 -53.42
CA ASP A 160 -6.67 -0.50 -54.85
C ASP A 160 -6.69 -1.83 -55.59
N GLN A 161 -5.99 -2.86 -55.10
CA GLN A 161 -5.84 -4.16 -55.78
C GLN A 161 -7.17 -4.87 -56.00
N TYR A 162 -8.10 -4.74 -55.05
CA TYR A 162 -9.38 -5.43 -55.08
C TYR A 162 -10.56 -4.51 -55.37
N ASP A 163 -10.31 -3.29 -55.82
CA ASP A 163 -11.33 -2.24 -56.09
C ASP A 163 -12.35 -2.14 -54.94
N ILE A 164 -11.84 -2.00 -53.72
CA ILE A 164 -12.68 -1.93 -52.52
C ILE A 164 -13.39 -0.57 -52.46
N ARG A 165 -14.71 -0.62 -52.23
CA ARG A 165 -15.56 0.57 -52.13
C ARG A 165 -16.14 0.78 -50.73
N CYS A 166 -15.99 -0.16 -49.85
CA CYS A 166 -16.38 -0.04 -48.44
C CYS A 166 -15.45 -0.85 -47.57
N LEU A 167 -15.00 -0.27 -46.44
CA LEU A 167 -14.22 -0.96 -45.43
C LEU A 167 -15.11 -1.24 -44.22
N VAL A 168 -15.18 -2.50 -43.78
CA VAL A 168 -15.86 -2.90 -42.54
C VAL A 168 -14.80 -3.30 -41.51
N THR A 169 -14.84 -2.69 -40.35
CA THR A 169 -13.90 -2.96 -39.24
C THR A 169 -14.60 -2.95 -37.88
N LYS A 170 -13.98 -3.58 -36.89
CA LYS A 170 -14.36 -3.41 -35.48
C LYS A 170 -13.61 -2.22 -34.87
N LYS A 171 -14.22 -1.51 -33.92
CA LYS A 171 -13.52 -0.52 -33.12
C LYS A 171 -12.49 -1.27 -32.27
N SER A 172 -11.27 -1.40 -32.77
CA SER A 172 -10.15 -2.07 -32.09
C SER A 172 -9.13 -1.02 -31.68
N GLY A 173 -8.51 -1.17 -30.51
CA GLY A 173 -7.46 -0.25 -30.05
C GLY A 173 -6.24 -0.23 -31.00
N ALA A 174 -5.23 0.58 -30.65
CA ALA A 174 -4.01 0.78 -31.47
C ALA A 174 -3.35 -0.54 -31.93
N ALA A 175 -3.33 -1.56 -31.09
CA ALA A 175 -2.80 -2.89 -31.45
C ALA A 175 -3.55 -3.61 -32.59
N GLY A 176 -4.77 -3.20 -32.90
CA GLY A 176 -5.58 -3.78 -34.00
C GLY A 176 -5.43 -3.06 -35.32
N GLY A 177 -4.54 -2.07 -35.45
CA GLY A 177 -4.32 -1.29 -36.67
C GLY A 177 -5.56 -0.50 -37.10
N PHE A 178 -6.34 0.00 -36.15
CA PHE A 178 -7.57 0.75 -36.44
C PHE A 178 -7.26 2.08 -37.10
N ILE A 179 -6.28 2.83 -36.61
CA ILE A 179 -5.88 4.14 -37.15
C ILE A 179 -5.41 4.02 -38.57
N GLU A 180 -4.59 3.02 -38.86
CA GLU A 180 -4.02 2.77 -40.18
C GLU A 180 -5.11 2.38 -41.21
N LYS A 181 -6.15 1.65 -40.79
CA LYS A 181 -7.32 1.31 -41.61
C LYS A 181 -8.15 2.55 -41.96
N ILE A 182 -8.42 3.41 -40.95
CA ILE A 182 -9.17 4.64 -41.17
C ILE A 182 -8.38 5.62 -42.05
N ALA A 183 -7.07 5.76 -41.81
CA ALA A 183 -6.21 6.61 -42.63
C ALA A 183 -6.19 6.14 -44.11
N ALA A 184 -6.07 4.84 -44.33
CA ALA A 184 -6.13 4.28 -45.70
C ALA A 184 -7.48 4.53 -46.39
N ALA A 185 -8.59 4.33 -45.65
CA ALA A 185 -9.93 4.57 -46.21
C ALA A 185 -10.16 6.07 -46.51
N LYS A 186 -9.64 6.97 -45.62
CA LYS A 186 -9.68 8.42 -45.84
C LYS A 186 -8.90 8.83 -47.08
N ASN A 187 -7.67 8.31 -47.25
CA ASN A 187 -6.82 8.59 -48.41
C ASN A 187 -7.46 8.11 -49.71
N LYS A 188 -8.22 7.02 -49.67
CA LYS A 188 -8.95 6.44 -50.82
C LYS A 188 -10.39 6.94 -50.94
N ASN A 189 -10.84 7.79 -50.04
CA ASN A 189 -12.19 8.36 -50.01
C ASN A 189 -13.32 7.32 -50.06
N ILE A 190 -13.17 6.20 -49.35
CA ILE A 190 -14.19 5.13 -49.27
C ILE A 190 -14.85 5.12 -47.87
N PRO A 191 -16.17 4.81 -47.77
CA PRO A 191 -16.85 4.72 -46.51
C PRO A 191 -16.28 3.64 -45.61
N VAL A 192 -16.29 3.92 -44.29
CA VAL A 192 -15.91 2.99 -43.25
C VAL A 192 -17.10 2.66 -42.38
N TYR A 193 -17.42 1.38 -42.27
CA TYR A 193 -18.45 0.85 -41.39
C TYR A 193 -17.79 0.23 -40.18
N ILE A 194 -18.06 0.83 -39.01
CA ILE A 194 -17.48 0.40 -37.74
C ILE A 194 -18.53 -0.36 -36.97
N VAL A 195 -18.23 -1.61 -36.61
CA VAL A 195 -19.11 -2.47 -35.82
C VAL A 195 -18.69 -2.52 -34.38
N GLY A 196 -19.66 -2.44 -33.51
CA GLY A 196 -19.54 -2.49 -32.05
C GLY A 196 -19.92 -1.17 -31.39
N GLN A 197 -20.79 -1.27 -30.40
CA GLN A 197 -21.09 -0.15 -29.51
C GLN A 197 -19.80 0.29 -28.81
N SER A 198 -19.76 1.57 -28.43
CA SER A 198 -18.92 1.98 -27.32
C SER A 198 -19.46 1.26 -26.07
N VAL A 199 -18.84 0.14 -25.71
CA VAL A 199 -19.10 -0.45 -24.40
C VAL A 199 -18.71 0.64 -23.41
N GLN A 200 -19.67 1.17 -22.64
CA GLN A 200 -19.34 1.99 -21.49
C GLN A 200 -18.50 1.10 -20.56
N ASP A 201 -17.21 1.37 -20.53
CA ASP A 201 -16.31 0.72 -19.60
C ASP A 201 -16.36 1.54 -18.30
N ASP A 202 -17.09 1.02 -17.30
CA ASP A 202 -17.26 1.64 -15.98
C ASP A 202 -15.97 1.55 -15.13
N GLY A 203 -14.84 1.20 -15.75
CA GLY A 203 -13.53 1.10 -15.12
C GLY A 203 -12.96 2.46 -14.70
N MET A 204 -11.95 2.41 -13.82
CA MET A 204 -11.15 3.57 -13.43
C MET A 204 -10.14 3.92 -14.52
N SER A 205 -9.77 5.21 -14.64
CA SER A 205 -8.67 5.63 -15.51
C SER A 205 -7.34 5.00 -15.03
N PHE A 206 -6.32 5.03 -15.88
CA PHE A 206 -4.99 4.52 -15.51
C PHE A 206 -4.43 5.27 -14.29
N GLU A 207 -4.55 6.60 -14.29
CA GLU A 207 -4.10 7.45 -13.19
C GLU A 207 -4.86 7.11 -11.90
N ALA A 208 -6.18 6.94 -11.96
CA ALA A 208 -6.99 6.60 -10.80
C ALA A 208 -6.66 5.20 -10.24
N VAL A 209 -6.31 4.23 -11.11
CA VAL A 209 -5.83 2.91 -10.66
C VAL A 209 -4.48 3.01 -9.98
N CYS A 210 -3.55 3.81 -10.50
CA CYS A 210 -2.26 4.06 -9.87
C CYS A 210 -2.45 4.71 -8.49
N GLU A 211 -3.24 5.77 -8.40
CA GLU A 211 -3.57 6.43 -7.12
C GLU A 211 -4.22 5.46 -6.12
N TYR A 212 -5.11 4.58 -6.60
CA TYR A 212 -5.74 3.56 -5.76
C TYR A 212 -4.71 2.57 -5.20
N ILE A 213 -3.80 2.06 -6.03
CA ILE A 213 -2.73 1.15 -5.62
C ILE A 213 -1.81 1.85 -4.61
N ASP A 214 -1.35 3.06 -4.91
CA ASP A 214 -0.45 3.81 -4.05
C ASP A 214 -1.08 4.12 -2.70
N SER A 215 -2.34 4.57 -2.69
CA SER A 215 -3.02 4.90 -1.44
C SER A 215 -3.26 3.71 -0.51
N LYS A 216 -3.37 2.50 -1.07
CA LYS A 216 -3.79 1.32 -0.33
C LYS A 216 -2.68 0.30 -0.09
N TYR A 217 -1.76 0.13 -1.04
CA TYR A 217 -0.75 -0.93 -1.03
C TYR A 217 0.69 -0.43 -0.90
N ASN A 218 0.94 0.84 -1.23
CA ASN A 218 2.26 1.48 -1.05
C ASN A 218 2.29 2.41 0.18
N LYS A 219 1.49 2.10 1.20
CA LYS A 219 1.40 2.89 2.42
C LYS A 219 2.50 2.51 3.39
N LEU A 220 3.21 3.51 3.94
CA LEU A 220 4.16 3.28 5.03
C LEU A 220 3.42 2.92 6.32
N HIS A 221 3.87 1.88 7.00
CA HIS A 221 3.46 1.50 8.34
C HIS A 221 4.49 1.99 9.34
N ILE A 222 4.17 3.09 10.04
CA ILE A 222 5.07 3.72 11.00
C ILE A 222 4.68 3.29 12.40
N MET A 223 5.60 2.64 13.12
CA MET A 223 5.38 2.20 14.49
C MET A 223 6.34 2.93 15.44
N LEU A 224 5.79 3.61 16.45
CA LEU A 224 6.55 4.22 17.53
C LEU A 224 6.55 3.26 18.71
N ALA A 225 7.69 2.67 19.05
CA ALA A 225 7.76 1.57 20.02
C ALA A 225 8.61 1.92 21.24
N GLY A 226 8.07 1.67 22.42
CA GLY A 226 8.80 1.71 23.69
C GLY A 226 9.54 0.39 23.93
N ILE A 227 10.88 0.43 23.89
CA ILE A 227 11.71 -0.78 24.09
C ILE A 227 11.90 -1.17 25.56
N GLY A 228 11.16 -0.55 26.45
CA GLY A 228 11.32 -0.79 27.89
C GLY A 228 12.66 -0.32 28.41
N MET A 229 13.20 -1.07 29.35
CA MET A 229 14.44 -0.70 30.08
C MET A 229 15.74 -1.09 29.35
N GLY A 230 15.66 -1.64 28.14
CA GLY A 230 16.83 -2.00 27.34
C GLY A 230 17.20 -3.50 27.34
N ASN A 231 16.62 -4.29 28.24
CA ASN A 231 16.74 -5.75 28.24
C ASN A 231 15.60 -6.38 27.43
N ASP A 232 15.94 -7.32 26.54
CA ASP A 232 14.97 -7.99 25.68
C ASP A 232 13.95 -8.83 26.48
N ALA A 233 14.34 -9.35 27.66
CA ALA A 233 13.42 -10.05 28.56
C ALA A 233 12.30 -9.15 29.13
N CYS A 234 12.49 -7.83 29.14
CA CYS A 234 11.52 -6.84 29.60
C CYS A 234 10.83 -6.11 28.41
N MET A 235 11.02 -6.59 27.19
CA MET A 235 10.36 -6.08 26.01
C MET A 235 8.98 -6.73 25.85
N THR A 236 7.98 -5.95 25.39
CA THR A 236 6.69 -6.54 25.06
C THR A 236 6.80 -7.39 23.79
N LYS A 237 5.99 -8.44 23.69
CA LYS A 237 5.97 -9.30 22.50
C LYS A 237 5.66 -8.50 21.22
N ALA A 238 4.72 -7.55 21.30
CA ALA A 238 4.35 -6.69 20.16
C ALA A 238 5.54 -5.87 19.65
N VAL A 239 6.40 -5.36 20.54
CA VAL A 239 7.60 -4.62 20.15
C VAL A 239 8.66 -5.55 19.55
N SER A 240 8.82 -6.76 20.11
CA SER A 240 9.71 -7.78 19.54
C SER A 240 9.31 -8.15 18.11
N ASP A 241 8.02 -8.39 17.89
CA ASP A 241 7.48 -8.73 16.56
C ASP A 241 7.64 -7.57 15.56
N ALA A 242 7.45 -6.33 16.05
CA ALA A 242 7.68 -5.14 15.23
C ALA A 242 9.15 -4.98 14.81
N ILE A 243 10.11 -5.34 15.67
CA ILE A 243 11.53 -5.32 15.34
C ILE A 243 11.85 -6.38 14.26
N GLU A 244 11.27 -7.57 14.37
CA GLU A 244 11.48 -8.66 13.42
C GLU A 244 10.89 -8.36 12.02
N SER A 245 9.79 -7.60 11.97
CA SER A 245 9.09 -7.22 10.74
C SER A 245 9.51 -5.87 10.16
N ALA A 246 10.36 -5.11 10.84
CA ALA A 246 10.80 -3.80 10.39
C ALA A 246 11.77 -3.89 9.20
N ASP A 247 11.52 -3.10 8.17
CA ASP A 247 12.46 -2.90 7.05
C ASP A 247 13.57 -1.92 7.49
N ILE A 248 13.22 -0.93 8.32
CA ILE A 248 14.16 0.04 8.87
C ILE A 248 13.84 0.40 10.31
N ILE A 249 14.90 0.59 11.11
CA ILE A 249 14.80 1.03 12.51
C ILE A 249 15.43 2.40 12.69
N LEU A 250 14.65 3.34 13.26
CA LEU A 250 15.09 4.68 13.64
C LEU A 250 15.17 4.79 15.15
N GLY A 251 16.11 5.58 15.66
CA GLY A 251 16.25 5.80 17.09
C GLY A 251 17.62 6.31 17.48
N ALA A 252 17.86 6.60 18.75
CA ALA A 252 19.19 6.98 19.22
C ALA A 252 20.18 5.80 19.03
N SER A 253 21.42 6.09 18.63
CA SER A 253 22.46 5.08 18.29
C SER A 253 22.53 3.96 19.32
N ARG A 254 22.60 4.29 20.63
CA ARG A 254 22.65 3.31 21.72
C ARG A 254 21.49 2.31 21.76
N MET A 255 20.33 2.65 21.16
CA MET A 255 19.14 1.80 21.14
C MET A 255 19.09 0.90 19.92
N ILE A 256 19.63 1.36 18.78
CA ILE A 256 19.52 0.66 17.50
C ILE A 256 20.73 -0.24 17.20
N GLU A 257 21.90 0.04 17.75
CA GLU A 257 23.15 -0.68 17.46
C GLU A 257 23.11 -2.17 17.80
N LYS A 258 22.33 -2.56 18.83
CA LYS A 258 22.23 -3.95 19.26
C LYS A 258 21.47 -4.87 18.30
N TYR A 259 20.67 -4.33 17.40
CA TYR A 259 19.87 -5.14 16.47
C TYR A 259 20.69 -5.61 15.25
N SER A 260 20.17 -6.61 14.54
CA SER A 260 20.86 -7.27 13.43
C SER A 260 21.35 -6.28 12.37
N ALA A 261 22.51 -6.55 11.79
CA ALA A 261 23.06 -5.81 10.64
C ALA A 261 22.25 -5.99 9.34
N LYS A 262 21.29 -6.93 9.32
CA LYS A 262 20.41 -7.17 8.17
C LYS A 262 19.29 -6.15 8.06
N ILE A 263 19.00 -5.43 9.14
CA ILE A 263 17.95 -4.39 9.18
C ILE A 263 18.65 -3.04 9.03
N ASP A 264 18.18 -2.23 8.11
CA ASP A 264 18.68 -0.87 7.96
C ASP A 264 18.40 -0.03 9.21
N LYS A 265 19.37 0.80 9.59
CA LYS A 265 19.32 1.60 10.82
C LYS A 265 19.75 3.01 10.56
N LYS A 266 18.98 3.99 11.05
CA LYS A 266 19.39 5.40 11.03
C LYS A 266 19.32 5.99 12.44
N PRO A 267 20.35 6.73 12.88
CA PRO A 267 20.40 7.32 14.21
C PRO A 267 19.53 8.60 14.31
N TYR A 268 18.30 8.53 13.82
CA TYR A 268 17.35 9.64 13.82
C TYR A 268 16.38 9.49 14.97
N TYR A 269 16.31 10.48 15.84
CA TYR A 269 15.47 10.48 17.04
C TYR A 269 14.72 11.81 17.26
N LEU A 270 15.00 12.84 16.46
CA LEU A 270 14.30 14.12 16.48
C LEU A 270 13.32 14.21 15.31
N ALA A 271 12.20 14.89 15.48
CA ALA A 271 11.19 15.07 14.44
C ALA A 271 11.77 15.73 13.18
N GLU A 272 12.70 16.69 13.35
CA GLU A 272 13.38 17.40 12.27
C GLU A 272 14.28 16.50 11.42
N GLN A 273 14.67 15.33 11.92
CA GLN A 273 15.42 14.32 11.19
C GLN A 273 14.50 13.25 10.58
N ILE A 274 13.49 12.84 11.36
CA ILE A 274 12.60 11.72 11.01
C ILE A 274 11.64 12.12 9.89
N ILE A 275 10.95 13.26 10.00
CA ILE A 275 9.91 13.64 9.02
C ILE A 275 10.47 13.82 7.60
N PRO A 276 11.58 14.53 7.36
CA PRO A 276 12.18 14.59 6.03
C PRO A 276 12.58 13.23 5.49
N TYR A 277 13.10 12.36 6.34
CA TYR A 277 13.47 11.01 5.94
C TYR A 277 12.27 10.13 5.56
N LEU A 278 11.14 10.29 6.25
CA LEU A 278 9.89 9.61 5.87
C LEU A 278 9.40 10.06 4.48
N TYR A 279 9.60 11.32 4.11
CA TYR A 279 9.31 11.78 2.75
C TYR A 279 10.24 11.16 1.70
N GLU A 280 11.54 11.03 2.02
CA GLU A 280 12.49 10.36 1.13
C GLU A 280 12.06 8.91 0.86
N ILE A 281 11.71 8.15 1.91
CA ILE A 281 11.24 6.77 1.79
C ILE A 281 9.94 6.68 0.97
N CYS A 282 8.98 7.59 1.20
CA CYS A 282 7.74 7.60 0.43
C CYS A 282 7.94 7.90 -1.06
N ALA A 283 8.97 8.65 -1.41
CA ALA A 283 9.29 9.00 -2.78
C ALA A 283 10.13 7.93 -3.49
N ASP A 284 10.77 7.05 -2.73
CA ASP A 284 11.61 5.98 -3.26
C ASP A 284 10.78 4.74 -3.60
N THR A 285 11.03 4.17 -4.76
CA THR A 285 10.39 2.92 -5.22
C THR A 285 11.02 1.66 -4.61
N GLU A 286 12.10 1.78 -3.86
CA GLU A 286 12.69 0.67 -3.11
C GLU A 286 11.86 0.40 -1.85
N LYS A 287 11.39 -0.83 -1.73
CA LYS A 287 10.36 -1.33 -0.81
C LYS A 287 10.68 -1.19 0.69
N ILE A 288 10.60 0.01 1.25
CA ILE A 288 10.44 0.19 2.69
C ILE A 288 8.95 0.37 2.97
N SER A 289 8.36 -0.58 3.68
CA SER A 289 6.94 -0.53 4.07
C SER A 289 6.77 -0.36 5.57
N ASN A 290 7.67 -0.93 6.38
CA ASN A 290 7.59 -0.97 7.83
C ASN A 290 8.72 -0.16 8.46
N VAL A 291 8.39 1.00 8.99
CA VAL A 291 9.32 1.91 9.69
C VAL A 291 9.10 1.81 11.18
N LEU A 292 10.11 1.37 11.93
CA LEU A 292 10.05 1.28 13.38
C LEU A 292 10.89 2.37 14.03
N ILE A 293 10.27 3.17 14.91
CA ILE A 293 10.93 4.26 15.64
C ILE A 293 10.99 3.92 17.12
N LEU A 294 12.20 3.78 17.67
CA LEU A 294 12.42 3.30 19.02
C LEU A 294 12.54 4.42 20.04
N PHE A 295 11.87 4.23 21.17
CA PHE A 295 11.94 5.09 22.36
C PHE A 295 12.34 4.27 23.57
N SER A 296 13.11 4.88 24.48
CA SER A 296 13.47 4.29 25.76
C SER A 296 12.26 4.27 26.70
N GLY A 297 12.09 3.22 27.48
CA GLY A 297 10.99 3.07 28.42
C GLY A 297 9.65 2.84 27.76
N ASP A 298 8.63 3.48 28.27
CA ASP A 298 7.26 3.47 27.76
C ASP A 298 6.98 4.72 26.91
N THR A 299 6.37 4.53 25.76
CA THR A 299 5.95 5.60 24.86
C THR A 299 4.95 6.57 25.48
N GLY A 300 4.13 6.12 26.42
CA GLY A 300 3.15 6.94 27.13
C GLY A 300 3.70 7.69 28.36
N PHE A 301 4.97 7.44 28.73
CA PHE A 301 5.49 7.91 29.99
C PHE A 301 6.75 8.79 29.85
N TYR A 302 6.61 10.12 29.97
CA TYR A 302 7.68 11.12 29.81
C TYR A 302 8.53 10.93 28.56
N SER A 303 7.90 10.48 27.46
CA SER A 303 8.52 10.18 26.19
C SER A 303 8.29 11.27 25.16
N GLY A 304 9.23 11.46 24.26
CA GLY A 304 9.07 12.31 23.07
C GLY A 304 8.12 11.74 22.01
N SER A 305 7.69 10.49 22.14
CA SER A 305 6.87 9.77 21.17
C SER A 305 5.57 10.48 20.82
N ARG A 306 4.87 11.05 21.82
CA ARG A 306 3.61 11.77 21.60
C ARG A 306 3.78 12.98 20.66
N LYS A 307 4.86 13.75 20.82
CA LYS A 307 5.12 14.91 19.96
C LYS A 307 5.36 14.47 18.53
N LEU A 308 6.18 13.44 18.35
CA LEU A 308 6.46 12.88 17.03
C LEU A 308 5.21 12.26 16.41
N TYR A 309 4.43 11.49 17.18
CA TYR A 309 3.16 10.92 16.73
C TYR A 309 2.20 11.97 16.17
N LEU A 310 2.01 13.07 16.91
CA LEU A 310 1.13 14.16 16.46
C LEU A 310 1.68 14.86 15.22
N ALA A 311 2.99 15.05 15.13
CA ALA A 311 3.63 15.63 13.94
C ALA A 311 3.41 14.73 12.72
N ILE A 312 3.67 13.43 12.82
CA ILE A 312 3.43 12.48 11.72
C ILE A 312 1.94 12.44 11.34
N LYS A 313 1.03 12.40 12.33
CA LYS A 313 -0.41 12.46 12.06
C LYS A 313 -0.84 13.72 11.31
N ASN A 314 -0.22 14.84 11.59
CA ASN A 314 -0.49 16.09 10.87
C ASN A 314 -0.06 15.97 9.40
N GLU A 315 1.14 15.47 9.13
CA GLU A 315 1.64 15.26 7.77
C GLU A 315 0.75 14.30 6.96
N ILE A 316 0.25 13.24 7.62
CA ILE A 316 -0.72 12.31 7.01
C ILE A 316 -2.05 13.02 6.71
N SER A 317 -2.57 13.81 7.67
CA SER A 317 -3.86 14.50 7.51
C SER A 317 -3.82 15.61 6.46
N GLU A 318 -2.66 16.19 6.21
CA GLU A 318 -2.43 17.18 5.15
C GLU A 318 -2.15 16.53 3.77
N GLY A 319 -2.16 15.19 3.70
CA GLY A 319 -1.90 14.44 2.46
C GLY A 319 -0.44 14.48 1.99
N LYS A 320 0.49 14.92 2.85
CA LYS A 320 1.92 15.01 2.53
C LYS A 320 2.67 13.69 2.71
N LEU A 321 2.12 12.80 3.51
CA LEU A 321 2.71 11.50 3.83
C LEU A 321 1.66 10.39 3.66
N ASN A 322 1.89 9.46 2.75
CA ASN A 322 1.03 8.28 2.59
C ASN A 322 1.45 7.19 3.58
N ALA A 323 0.93 7.27 4.78
CA ALA A 323 1.30 6.39 5.87
C ALA A 323 0.15 6.14 6.84
N ASP A 324 0.27 5.10 7.66
CA ASP A 324 -0.41 5.03 8.94
C ASP A 324 0.62 5.07 10.08
N VAL A 325 0.17 5.48 11.26
CA VAL A 325 1.04 5.56 12.41
C VAL A 325 0.37 4.95 13.64
N SER A 326 1.11 4.07 14.32
CA SER A 326 0.69 3.39 15.53
C SER A 326 1.72 3.56 16.66
N ILE A 327 1.29 3.29 17.89
CA ILE A 327 2.16 3.36 19.07
C ILE A 327 2.11 2.02 19.80
N LEU A 328 3.29 1.46 20.09
CA LEU A 328 3.45 0.27 20.90
C LEU A 328 4.01 0.64 22.27
N PRO A 329 3.36 0.21 23.37
CA PRO A 329 3.82 0.53 24.74
C PRO A 329 5.08 -0.24 25.11
N GLY A 330 5.84 0.31 26.04
CA GLY A 330 6.96 -0.36 26.70
C GLY A 330 6.80 -0.39 28.20
N ILE A 331 7.70 -1.07 28.91
CA ILE A 331 7.73 -1.07 30.37
C ILE A 331 8.46 0.18 30.85
N SER A 332 7.80 1.02 31.67
CA SER A 332 8.42 2.20 32.26
C SER A 332 9.40 1.85 33.35
N SER A 333 10.37 2.72 33.60
CA SER A 333 11.30 2.57 34.73
C SER A 333 10.58 2.56 36.07
N VAL A 334 9.46 3.27 36.22
CA VAL A 334 8.63 3.25 37.42
C VAL A 334 7.99 1.89 37.64
N SER A 335 7.40 1.30 36.60
CA SER A 335 6.79 -0.04 36.68
C SER A 335 7.84 -1.10 37.06
N TYR A 336 9.01 -1.04 36.39
CA TYR A 336 10.11 -1.96 36.68
C TYR A 336 10.61 -1.81 38.12
N MET A 337 10.92 -0.58 38.55
CA MET A 337 11.41 -0.28 39.91
C MET A 337 10.42 -0.75 40.96
N ALA A 338 9.14 -0.41 40.81
CA ALA A 338 8.10 -0.79 41.75
C ALA A 338 8.01 -2.32 41.90
N ALA A 339 8.03 -3.06 40.80
CA ALA A 339 8.04 -4.52 40.85
C ALA A 339 9.30 -5.08 41.53
N ALA A 340 10.48 -4.52 41.23
CA ALA A 340 11.76 -4.98 41.77
C ALA A 340 11.86 -4.78 43.30
N VAL A 341 11.18 -3.75 43.86
CA VAL A 341 11.21 -3.45 45.31
C VAL A 341 9.93 -3.88 46.05
N GLY A 342 9.00 -4.57 45.36
CA GLY A 342 7.74 -5.04 45.95
C GLY A 342 6.77 -3.93 46.33
N GLU A 343 6.75 -2.84 45.57
CA GLU A 343 5.93 -1.64 45.85
C GLU A 343 4.86 -1.43 44.79
N THR A 344 3.86 -0.63 45.13
CA THR A 344 2.91 -0.09 44.16
C THR A 344 3.21 1.37 43.82
N TYR A 345 2.85 1.82 42.65
CA TYR A 345 2.94 3.24 42.26
C TYR A 345 1.58 3.90 42.02
N SER A 346 0.48 3.16 42.22
CA SER A 346 -0.88 3.66 42.01
C SER A 346 -1.26 4.81 42.95
N ASP A 347 -0.66 4.86 44.13
CA ASP A 347 -0.84 5.86 45.19
C ASP A 347 0.35 6.83 45.30
N ALA A 348 1.32 6.73 44.40
CA ALA A 348 2.53 7.53 44.43
C ALA A 348 2.41 8.83 43.61
N TYR A 349 3.12 9.86 44.04
CA TYR A 349 3.41 10.98 43.16
C TYR A 349 4.53 10.58 42.20
N ILE A 350 4.33 10.83 40.89
CA ILE A 350 5.30 10.50 39.87
C ILE A 350 5.72 11.78 39.18
N CYS A 351 7.02 12.02 39.06
CA CYS A 351 7.56 13.19 38.39
C CYS A 351 8.88 12.88 37.68
N SER A 352 9.27 13.78 36.80
CA SER A 352 10.58 13.75 36.11
C SER A 352 11.29 15.06 36.41
N ILE A 353 12.59 14.97 36.63
CA ILE A 353 13.44 16.15 36.85
C ILE A 353 13.77 16.84 35.50
N HIS A 354 13.57 16.17 34.38
CA HIS A 354 13.84 16.73 33.06
C HIS A 354 12.99 17.98 32.79
N GLY A 355 13.62 19.16 32.81
CA GLY A 355 12.97 20.44 32.46
C GLY A 355 12.09 21.05 33.55
N VAL A 356 12.12 20.53 34.80
CA VAL A 356 11.36 21.07 35.93
C VAL A 356 12.29 21.87 36.82
N LYS A 357 11.89 23.11 37.16
CA LYS A 357 12.57 23.88 38.24
C LYS A 357 12.31 23.19 39.56
N LEU A 358 13.37 22.79 40.26
CA LEU A 358 13.32 22.08 41.56
C LEU A 358 12.83 22.93 42.73
N SER A 359 12.54 24.22 42.52
CA SER A 359 12.23 25.19 43.59
C SER A 359 11.06 24.82 44.53
N ASN A 360 10.19 23.87 44.13
CA ASN A 360 9.06 23.43 44.96
C ASN A 360 8.98 21.91 45.12
N ILE A 361 10.07 21.17 44.82
CA ILE A 361 10.02 19.71 44.81
C ILE A 361 9.84 19.14 46.23
N THR A 362 10.49 19.70 47.22
CA THR A 362 10.38 19.25 48.63
C THR A 362 8.96 19.38 49.15
N SER A 363 8.29 20.50 48.83
CA SER A 363 6.88 20.69 49.20
C SER A 363 5.99 19.64 48.53
N ARG A 364 6.24 19.29 47.26
CA ARG A 364 5.46 18.24 46.55
C ARG A 364 5.72 16.86 47.14
N ILE A 365 6.98 16.53 47.40
CA ILE A 365 7.35 15.25 48.03
C ILE A 365 6.68 15.13 49.42
N SER A 366 6.68 16.17 50.23
CA SER A 366 6.14 16.14 51.59
C SER A 366 4.64 15.86 51.67
N HIS A 367 3.89 16.15 50.60
CA HIS A 367 2.44 15.89 50.53
C HIS A 367 2.07 14.47 50.13
N HIS A 368 3.06 13.63 49.82
CA HIS A 368 2.83 12.25 49.30
C HIS A 368 3.66 11.26 50.12
N ALA A 369 3.05 10.19 50.60
CA ALA A 369 3.76 9.14 51.34
C ALA A 369 4.89 8.52 50.47
N LYS A 370 4.71 8.48 49.16
CA LYS A 370 5.65 7.88 48.21
C LYS A 370 5.77 8.72 46.93
N THR A 371 6.99 8.92 46.47
CA THR A 371 7.27 9.67 45.23
C THR A 371 8.26 8.88 44.35
N PHE A 372 7.91 8.65 43.10
CA PHE A 372 8.86 8.17 42.08
C PHE A 372 9.37 9.36 41.27
N MET A 373 10.68 9.42 41.09
CA MET A 373 11.32 10.53 40.39
C MET A 373 12.33 10.04 39.36
N LEU A 374 12.12 10.38 38.08
CA LEU A 374 13.06 10.09 37.02
C LEU A 374 14.18 11.10 37.02
N MET A 375 15.43 10.62 36.93
CA MET A 375 16.65 11.41 37.00
C MET A 375 17.37 11.43 35.68
N SER A 376 18.04 12.53 35.31
CA SER A 376 18.87 12.59 34.10
C SER A 376 20.26 11.95 34.32
N GLY A 377 20.66 11.77 35.54
CA GLY A 377 21.99 11.23 35.91
C GLY A 377 22.36 11.41 37.38
N VAL A 378 23.57 11.06 37.71
CA VAL A 378 24.10 11.11 39.10
C VAL A 378 24.01 12.51 39.72
N LYS A 379 24.22 13.56 38.95
CA LYS A 379 24.14 14.96 39.43
C LYS A 379 22.75 15.30 39.97
N ASP A 380 21.70 14.80 39.35
CA ASP A 380 20.32 15.02 39.81
C ASP A 380 20.04 14.27 41.09
N VAL A 381 20.58 13.05 41.26
CA VAL A 381 20.46 12.29 42.50
C VAL A 381 21.19 13.01 43.65
N ASN A 382 22.41 13.50 43.40
CA ASN A 382 23.16 14.28 44.37
C ASN A 382 22.41 15.57 44.78
N MET A 383 21.85 16.29 43.81
CA MET A 383 21.07 17.50 44.05
C MET A 383 19.80 17.20 44.85
N LEU A 384 19.07 16.14 44.53
CA LEU A 384 17.93 15.66 45.31
C LEU A 384 18.38 15.36 46.74
N GLY A 385 19.49 14.64 46.94
CA GLY A 385 20.07 14.34 48.25
C GLY A 385 20.34 15.60 49.07
N HIS A 386 20.94 16.62 48.44
CA HIS A 386 21.16 17.91 49.12
C HIS A 386 19.86 18.61 49.51
N LEU A 387 18.88 18.67 48.63
CA LEU A 387 17.59 19.29 48.92
C LEU A 387 16.84 18.59 50.05
N LEU A 388 16.82 17.26 50.06
CA LEU A 388 16.16 16.50 51.11
C LEU A 388 16.91 16.59 52.44
N SER A 389 18.26 16.57 52.43
CA SER A 389 19.08 16.67 53.64
C SER A 389 18.97 18.02 54.32
N SER A 390 18.78 19.10 53.57
CA SER A 390 18.66 20.47 54.11
C SER A 390 17.23 20.88 54.46
N ASP A 391 16.26 20.01 54.21
CA ASP A 391 14.84 20.33 54.43
C ASP A 391 14.43 20.10 55.90
N GLU A 392 14.53 21.13 56.71
CA GLU A 392 14.03 21.12 58.09
C GLU A 392 12.52 21.37 58.18
N ARG A 393 11.95 22.01 57.13
CA ARG A 393 10.56 22.48 57.12
C ARG A 393 9.55 21.32 57.09
N TYR A 394 9.87 20.28 56.32
CA TYR A 394 8.98 19.12 56.09
C TYR A 394 9.52 17.83 56.71
N GLY A 395 10.67 17.89 57.38
CA GLY A 395 11.28 16.72 58.01
C GLY A 395 11.82 15.66 57.04
N LEU A 396 12.04 16.03 55.77
CA LEU A 396 12.46 15.12 54.70
C LEU A 396 13.88 14.57 54.88
N GLN A 397 14.69 15.13 55.78
CA GLN A 397 16.00 14.58 56.15
C GLN A 397 15.92 13.17 56.75
N LYS A 398 14.73 12.73 57.18
CA LYS A 398 14.45 11.39 57.71
C LYS A 398 13.84 10.43 56.69
N CYS A 399 13.55 10.89 55.47
CA CYS A 399 12.99 10.03 54.44
C CYS A 399 14.00 8.96 53.97
N SER A 400 13.51 7.88 53.39
CA SER A 400 14.35 6.88 52.72
C SER A 400 14.28 7.09 51.19
N VAL A 401 15.43 6.99 50.54
CA VAL A 401 15.53 7.09 49.09
C VAL A 401 16.00 5.76 48.54
N THR A 402 15.12 5.04 47.89
CA THR A 402 15.51 3.86 47.13
C THR A 402 16.00 4.32 45.75
N VAL A 403 17.27 4.06 45.46
CA VAL A 403 17.93 4.48 44.21
C VAL A 403 18.08 3.27 43.32
N GLY A 404 17.44 3.30 42.17
CA GLY A 404 17.65 2.35 41.07
C GLY A 404 18.65 2.90 40.09
N TYR A 405 19.72 2.17 39.86
CA TYR A 405 20.77 2.47 38.93
C TYR A 405 20.80 1.41 37.80
N GLN A 406 20.87 1.84 36.54
CA GLN A 406 20.96 0.98 35.37
C GLN A 406 19.97 -0.21 35.41
N LEU A 407 18.70 0.08 35.71
CA LEU A 407 17.68 -0.94 35.83
C LEU A 407 17.57 -1.77 34.59
N SER A 408 17.53 -3.10 34.73
CA SER A 408 17.53 -4.14 33.71
C SER A 408 18.82 -4.32 32.92
N TYR A 409 19.87 -3.53 33.15
CA TYR A 409 21.20 -3.73 32.60
C TYR A 409 22.03 -4.71 33.45
N PRO A 410 23.12 -5.30 32.93
CA PRO A 410 23.95 -6.25 33.67
C PRO A 410 24.55 -5.70 34.95
N ASP A 411 24.70 -4.39 35.06
CA ASP A 411 25.25 -3.68 36.22
C ASP A 411 24.16 -3.01 37.05
N GLU A 412 22.91 -3.51 36.98
CA GLU A 412 21.78 -3.06 37.80
C GLU A 412 22.15 -3.05 39.30
N ASN A 413 21.79 -1.96 39.96
CA ASN A 413 21.87 -1.86 41.40
C ASN A 413 20.67 -1.13 41.96
N ILE A 414 20.05 -1.69 42.98
CA ILE A 414 18.98 -1.05 43.73
C ILE A 414 19.43 -0.96 45.22
N SER A 415 19.50 0.23 45.76
CA SER A 415 19.95 0.49 47.12
C SER A 415 19.02 1.48 47.83
N VAL A 416 18.84 1.26 49.13
CA VAL A 416 18.09 2.18 49.98
C VAL A 416 19.11 3.05 50.74
N LEU A 417 19.03 4.34 50.49
CA LEU A 417 19.99 5.34 51.00
C LEU A 417 19.26 6.43 51.82
N SER A 418 20.00 7.02 52.72
CA SER A 418 19.61 8.29 53.30
C SER A 418 19.81 9.44 52.31
N PRO A 419 19.15 10.60 52.49
CA PRO A 419 19.40 11.78 51.68
C PRO A 419 20.88 12.19 51.62
N GLN A 420 21.60 12.07 52.74
CA GLN A 420 23.03 12.39 52.81
C GLN A 420 23.92 11.42 52.03
N GLU A 421 23.57 10.14 51.96
CA GLU A 421 24.30 9.16 51.18
C GLU A 421 24.09 9.40 49.66
N CYS A 422 22.90 9.84 49.28
CA CYS A 422 22.62 10.21 47.86
C CYS A 422 23.57 11.30 47.35
N THR A 423 24.03 12.23 48.20
CA THR A 423 24.97 13.30 47.80
C THR A 423 26.37 12.80 47.42
N LYS A 424 26.71 11.55 47.79
CA LYS A 424 28.06 10.96 47.61
C LYS A 424 28.17 10.05 46.40
N LEU A 425 27.08 9.82 45.68
CA LEU A 425 27.10 8.97 44.47
C LEU A 425 27.99 9.61 43.41
N LYS A 426 28.79 8.77 42.71
CA LYS A 426 29.77 9.24 41.69
C LYS A 426 29.61 8.59 40.35
N ARG A 427 28.91 7.47 40.28
CA ARG A 427 28.82 6.65 39.06
C ARG A 427 27.83 7.26 38.07
N ASP A 428 28.28 7.57 36.86
CA ASP A 428 27.38 8.05 35.80
C ASP A 428 26.50 6.92 35.27
N GLY A 429 25.29 7.25 34.90
CA GLY A 429 24.34 6.28 34.31
C GLY A 429 22.88 6.75 34.45
N LEU A 430 21.99 5.81 34.18
CA LEU A 430 20.54 6.03 34.25
C LEU A 430 20.07 5.78 35.69
N TYR A 431 19.31 6.72 36.23
CA TYR A 431 18.81 6.66 37.59
C TYR A 431 17.30 6.88 37.69
N ILE A 432 16.69 6.21 38.62
CA ILE A 432 15.35 6.49 39.15
C ILE A 432 15.39 6.46 40.68
N CYS A 433 14.67 7.35 41.34
CA CYS A 433 14.57 7.35 42.78
C CYS A 433 13.12 7.12 43.20
N MET A 434 12.93 6.33 44.25
CA MET A 434 11.67 6.26 45.00
C MET A 434 11.91 6.82 46.40
N ILE A 435 11.23 7.90 46.74
CA ILE A 435 11.32 8.57 48.06
C ILE A 435 10.10 8.13 48.88
N LYS A 436 10.35 7.63 50.08
CA LYS A 436 9.32 7.37 51.10
C LYS A 436 9.48 8.34 52.25
N ASN A 437 8.41 9.06 52.53
CA ASN A 437 8.35 9.94 53.69
C ASN A 437 8.28 9.12 55.00
N PRO A 438 8.76 9.68 56.13
CA PRO A 438 8.70 9.03 57.41
C PRO A 438 7.31 8.62 57.83
#